data_b498ca477e43ede01e5e5c81221b4106
#
_entry.id   b498ca477e43ede01e5e5c81221b4106
#
_cell.length_a   1.000
_cell.length_b   1.000
_cell.length_c   1.000
_cell.angle_alpha   90.00
_cell.angle_beta   90.00
_cell.angle_gamma   90.00
#
_symmetry.space_group_name_H-M   'P 1'
#
loop_
_entity.id
_entity.type
_entity.pdbx_description
1 polymer ?
#
loop_
_entity_poly.entity_id
_entity_poly.type
_entity_poly.pdbx_seq_one_letter_code
_entity_poly.pdbx_strand_id
1 'polypeptide(L)' 'MKDEWIMCPICRNKTRNRIKPKTILINFPLYCPKCKKESLIEAKNLQVTVIKEPDAL' A
#
# COMPACT_ATOMS: atom_id res chain seq x y z
N MET A 1 -1.62 11.29 17.53
CA MET A 1 -1.48 10.97 16.15
C MET A 1 -1.04 9.56 15.94
N LYS A 2 -1.66 8.88 15.05
CA LYS A 2 -1.34 7.48 14.81
C LYS A 2 -0.89 7.25 13.40
N ASP A 3 0.25 6.64 13.27
CA ASP A 3 0.71 6.16 11.99
C ASP A 3 0.21 4.75 11.80
N GLU A 4 -0.21 4.45 10.59
CA GLU A 4 -0.68 3.11 10.26
C GLU A 4 0.24 2.49 9.25
N TRP A 5 0.54 1.23 9.44
CA TRP A 5 1.31 0.51 8.45
C TRP A 5 0.43 0.21 7.25
N ILE A 6 1.02 0.38 6.07
CA ILE A 6 0.31 0.01 4.86
C ILE A 6 0.39 -1.50 4.70
N MET A 7 -0.76 -2.13 4.56
CA MET A 7 -0.80 -3.57 4.37
C MET A 7 -0.75 -3.89 2.90
N CYS A 8 -0.03 -4.94 2.57
CA CYS A 8 0.03 -5.39 1.19
C CYS A 8 -1.35 -5.91 0.77
N PRO A 9 -1.89 -5.42 -0.35
CA PRO A 9 -3.20 -5.89 -0.79
C PRO A 9 -3.17 -7.31 -1.35
N ILE A 10 -1.99 -7.85 -1.58
CA ILE A 10 -1.85 -9.17 -2.16
C ILE A 10 -1.73 -10.24 -1.07
N CYS A 11 -0.73 -10.09 -0.21
CA CYS A 11 -0.49 -11.08 0.81
C CYS A 11 -0.95 -10.63 2.20
N ARG A 12 -1.35 -9.37 2.31
CA ARG A 12 -1.92 -8.81 3.54
C ARG A 12 -0.96 -8.77 4.71
N ASN A 13 0.31 -8.76 4.42
CA ASN A 13 1.31 -8.55 5.45
C ASN A 13 1.68 -7.09 5.52
N LYS A 14 2.25 -6.68 6.64
CA LYS A 14 2.68 -5.31 6.78
C LYS A 14 3.82 -5.05 5.82
N THR A 15 3.75 -3.91 5.17
CA THR A 15 4.87 -3.45 4.37
C THR A 15 5.74 -2.56 5.22
N ARG A 16 6.75 -1.96 4.61
CA ARG A 16 7.66 -1.07 5.33
C ARG A 16 7.22 0.38 5.25
N ASN A 17 6.03 0.62 4.75
CA ASN A 17 5.53 1.97 4.59
C ASN A 17 4.45 2.26 5.62
N ARG A 18 4.47 3.48 6.12
CA ARG A 18 3.47 3.93 7.06
C ARG A 18 2.81 5.19 6.52
N ILE A 19 1.56 5.36 6.86
CA ILE A 19 0.84 6.56 6.47
C ILE A 19 0.17 7.15 7.71
N LYS A 20 -0.08 8.43 7.61
CA LYS A 20 -0.80 9.16 8.66
C LYS A 20 -2.23 9.41 8.19
N PRO A 21 -3.11 9.78 9.12
CA PRO A 21 -4.50 10.00 8.74
C PRO A 21 -4.70 11.03 7.65
N LYS A 22 -3.80 12.00 7.57
CA LYS A 22 -3.93 13.06 6.57
C LYS A 22 -3.10 12.81 5.33
N THR A 23 -2.45 11.68 5.26
CA THR A 23 -1.64 11.36 4.10
C THR A 23 -2.51 10.93 2.95
N ILE A 24 -2.24 11.51 1.79
CA ILE A 24 -2.94 11.12 0.57
C ILE A 24 -1.89 10.68 -0.43
N LEU A 25 -2.03 9.46 -0.91
CA LEU A 25 -1.14 8.92 -1.91
C LEU A 25 -1.96 8.56 -3.14
N ILE A 26 -1.42 8.91 -4.30
CA ILE A 26 -2.08 8.60 -5.56
C ILE A 26 -1.05 7.97 -6.47
N ASN A 27 -1.41 6.83 -7.06
CA ASN A 27 -0.51 6.10 -7.94
C ASN A 27 0.81 5.79 -7.27
N PHE A 28 0.73 5.40 -6.02
CA PHE A 28 1.92 5.11 -5.24
C PHE A 28 2.36 3.67 -5.49
N PRO A 29 3.60 3.46 -5.92
CA PRO A 29 4.09 2.10 -6.12
C PRO A 29 4.44 1.48 -4.77
N LEU A 30 3.60 0.59 -4.31
CA LEU A 30 3.80 -0.08 -3.04
C LEU A 30 4.47 -1.43 -3.27
N TYR A 31 5.67 -1.56 -2.76
CA TYR A 31 6.40 -2.81 -2.86
C TYR A 31 6.28 -3.59 -1.56
N CYS A 32 5.93 -4.84 -1.66
CA CYS A 32 5.85 -5.71 -0.50
C CYS A 32 7.03 -6.67 -0.50
N PRO A 33 7.89 -6.59 0.51
CA PRO A 33 9.04 -7.49 0.55
C PRO A 33 8.65 -8.93 0.88
N LYS A 34 7.45 -9.13 1.40
CA LYS A 34 7.01 -10.48 1.74
C LYS A 34 6.63 -11.28 0.52
N CYS A 35 5.79 -10.71 -0.33
CA CYS A 35 5.39 -11.39 -1.56
C CYS A 35 6.21 -10.93 -2.75
N LYS A 36 7.04 -9.90 -2.56
CA LYS A 36 7.95 -9.40 -3.57
C LYS A 36 7.22 -8.93 -4.82
N LYS A 37 6.08 -8.28 -4.60
CA LYS A 37 5.30 -7.74 -5.69
C LYS A 37 5.04 -6.27 -5.46
N GLU A 38 4.92 -5.53 -6.54
CA GLU A 38 4.69 -4.11 -6.48
C GLU A 38 3.33 -3.81 -7.08
N SER A 39 2.57 -2.98 -6.38
CA SER A 39 1.23 -2.61 -6.82
C SER A 39 1.11 -1.11 -6.81
N LEU A 40 0.27 -0.57 -7.70
CA LEU A 40 -0.09 0.82 -7.64
C LEU A 40 -1.32 0.95 -6.75
N ILE A 41 -1.20 1.79 -5.75
CA ILE A 41 -2.28 1.97 -4.78
C ILE A 41 -2.62 3.42 -4.61
N GLU A 42 -3.77 3.65 -4.04
CA GLU A 42 -4.20 4.96 -3.62
C GLU A 42 -4.55 4.88 -2.14
N ALA A 43 -4.01 5.79 -1.36
CA ALA A 43 -4.26 5.82 0.08
C ALA A 43 -4.86 7.16 0.46
N LYS A 44 -5.91 7.10 1.26
CA LYS A 44 -6.61 8.29 1.70
C LYS A 44 -7.38 7.94 2.96
N ASN A 45 -7.28 8.80 3.97
CA ASN A 45 -7.98 8.59 5.23
C ASN A 45 -7.68 7.22 5.82
N LEU A 46 -6.42 6.81 5.76
CA LEU A 46 -5.97 5.53 6.27
C LEU A 46 -6.56 4.34 5.52
N GLN A 47 -7.12 4.59 4.35
CA GLN A 47 -7.66 3.52 3.52
C GLN A 47 -6.79 3.34 2.30
N VAL A 48 -6.49 2.09 1.99
CA VAL A 48 -5.64 1.76 0.86
C VAL A 48 -6.49 1.04 -0.18
N THR A 49 -6.45 1.56 -1.39
CA THR A 49 -7.19 0.98 -2.50
C THR A 49 -6.21 0.62 -3.60
N VAL A 50 -6.36 -0.57 -4.14
CA VAL A 50 -5.50 -1.00 -5.24
C VAL A 50 -6.01 -0.39 -6.53
N ILE A 51 -5.15 0.38 -7.19
CA ILE A 51 -5.48 0.94 -8.49
C ILE A 51 -5.12 -0.06 -9.58
N LYS A 52 -3.94 -0.65 -9.44
CA LYS A 52 -3.48 -1.60 -10.44
C LYS A 52 -2.73 -2.72 -9.73
N GLU A 53 -3.18 -3.93 -9.94
CA GLU A 53 -2.53 -5.07 -9.34
C GLU A 53 -1.20 -5.35 -10.02
N PRO A 54 -0.30 -6.03 -9.31
CA PRO A 54 0.96 -6.40 -9.93
C PRO A 54 0.69 -7.31 -11.10
N ASP A 55 1.35 -7.01 -12.17
CA ASP A 55 1.17 -7.80 -13.35
C ASP A 55 1.76 -9.16 -13.14
N ALA A 56 0.98 -10.16 -13.40
CA ALA A 56 1.41 -11.53 -13.15
C ALA A 56 2.24 -12.09 -14.30
N LEU A 57 2.53 -11.35 -15.22
CA LEU A 57 3.25 -11.84 -16.42
C LEU A 57 4.39 -12.73 -16.11
#